data_30edb72f2efc3fc7759f05bd3c29435d
#
_entry.id   30edb72f2efc3fc7759f05bd3c29435d
#
_cell.length_a   1.000
_cell.length_b   1.000
_cell.length_c   1.000
_cell.angle_alpha   90.00
_cell.angle_beta   90.00
_cell.angle_gamma   90.00
#
_symmetry.space_group_name_H-M   'P 1'
#
loop_
_entity.id
_entity.type
_entity.pdbx_description
1 polymer ?
#
loop_
_entity_poly.entity_id
_entity_poly.type
_entity_poly.pdbx_seq_one_letter_code
_entity_poly.pdbx_strand_id
1 'polypeptide(L)'
;MSTITTSNNSYQTAIIGAGCAGLTLGYHLIGSRSEPLVIIDKQTNRNDHLWSYWDNGRDSLKLPRPFIKKKWASWAIRTQNREVIRTGNSFQYVCLSSAVFESHLQKAIENSNGTILREAVTGTNTKNGTKSLRLSNGSELAINHVYDSRPPLVSDGAMYQHFVGLNIQADDPIFDDSKAILMDFRVPQSFGIHFIYVLSLIHI
;
A
#
# COMPACT_ATOMS: atom_id res chain seq x y z
N MET A 1 -33.91 -18.42 21.03
CA MET A 1 -32.53 -18.92 20.75
C MET A 1 -32.40 -19.09 19.24
N SER A 2 -31.86 -18.08 18.58
CA SER A 2 -31.67 -18.13 17.14
C SER A 2 -30.33 -18.81 16.87
N THR A 3 -30.41 -19.96 16.26
CA THR A 3 -29.27 -20.74 15.76
C THR A 3 -28.55 -19.91 14.68
N ILE A 4 -27.38 -19.40 14.99
CA ILE A 4 -26.50 -18.78 14.02
C ILE A 4 -26.00 -19.90 13.10
N THR A 5 -26.54 -19.96 11.90
CA THR A 5 -26.04 -20.81 10.84
C THR A 5 -24.64 -20.32 10.46
N THR A 6 -23.62 -20.97 10.99
CA THR A 6 -22.24 -20.85 10.49
C THR A 6 -22.22 -21.37 9.05
N SER A 7 -22.19 -20.48 8.07
CA SER A 7 -21.82 -20.85 6.72
C SER A 7 -20.40 -21.41 6.78
N ASN A 8 -20.26 -22.70 6.45
CA ASN A 8 -18.98 -23.43 6.35
C ASN A 8 -18.12 -22.90 5.19
N ASN A 9 -17.79 -21.63 5.18
CA ASN A 9 -16.79 -21.10 4.29
C ASN A 9 -15.42 -21.36 4.91
N SER A 10 -14.85 -22.51 4.64
CA SER A 10 -13.47 -22.78 5.02
C SER A 10 -12.54 -22.14 3.99
N TYR A 11 -11.86 -21.07 4.38
CA TYR A 11 -10.80 -20.49 3.58
C TYR A 11 -9.47 -21.15 3.93
N GLN A 12 -8.66 -21.49 2.93
CA GLN A 12 -7.32 -22.02 3.17
C GLN A 12 -6.37 -20.93 3.64
N THR A 13 -6.52 -19.73 3.08
CA THR A 13 -5.61 -18.61 3.35
C THR A 13 -6.41 -17.35 3.71
N ALA A 14 -5.99 -16.70 4.78
CA ALA A 14 -6.46 -15.37 5.15
C ALA A 14 -5.31 -14.36 5.10
N ILE A 15 -5.61 -13.17 4.57
CA ILE A 15 -4.73 -12.00 4.63
C ILE A 15 -5.44 -10.93 5.46
N ILE A 16 -4.79 -10.46 6.52
CA ILE A 16 -5.30 -9.38 7.36
C ILE A 16 -4.72 -8.07 6.86
N GLY A 17 -5.60 -7.16 6.41
CA GLY A 17 -5.27 -5.88 5.79
C GLY A 17 -5.38 -5.92 4.26
N ALA A 18 -6.18 -5.00 3.71
CA ALA A 18 -6.36 -4.80 2.27
C ALA A 18 -5.60 -3.55 1.76
N GLY A 19 -4.44 -3.25 2.33
CA GLY A 19 -3.52 -2.24 1.82
C GLY A 19 -2.67 -2.77 0.67
N CYS A 20 -1.67 -1.97 0.24
CA CYS A 20 -0.75 -2.32 -0.85
C CYS A 20 -0.18 -3.74 -0.71
N ALA A 21 0.37 -4.07 0.46
CA ALA A 21 1.01 -5.37 0.69
C ALA A 21 0.00 -6.53 0.64
N GLY A 22 -1.12 -6.39 1.36
CA GLY A 22 -2.13 -7.46 1.43
C GLY A 22 -2.82 -7.73 0.10
N LEU A 23 -3.23 -6.68 -0.62
CA LEU A 23 -3.85 -6.82 -1.94
C LEU A 23 -2.87 -7.37 -2.98
N THR A 24 -1.61 -6.91 -2.98
CA THR A 24 -0.58 -7.44 -3.90
C THR A 24 -0.31 -8.93 -3.64
N LEU A 25 -0.18 -9.31 -2.37
CA LEU A 25 -0.04 -10.73 -2.01
C LEU A 25 -1.25 -11.54 -2.46
N GLY A 26 -2.47 -11.05 -2.18
CA GLY A 26 -3.71 -11.69 -2.60
C GLY A 26 -3.78 -11.90 -4.11
N TYR A 27 -3.44 -10.87 -4.89
CA TYR A 27 -3.38 -10.95 -6.35
C TYR A 27 -2.43 -12.05 -6.85
N HIS A 28 -1.26 -12.17 -6.27
CA HIS A 28 -0.32 -13.22 -6.66
C HIS A 28 -0.78 -14.63 -6.24
N LEU A 29 -1.45 -14.74 -5.09
CA LEU A 29 -1.94 -16.04 -4.61
C LEU A 29 -3.10 -16.56 -5.45
N ILE A 30 -4.06 -15.73 -5.88
CA ILE A 30 -5.15 -16.16 -6.77
C ILE A 30 -4.64 -16.65 -8.13
N GLY A 31 -3.54 -16.11 -8.63
CA GLY A 31 -2.92 -16.54 -9.88
C GLY A 31 -2.13 -17.85 -9.78
N SER A 32 -1.76 -18.27 -8.57
CA SER A 32 -0.91 -19.45 -8.34
C SER A 32 -1.62 -20.61 -7.64
N ARG A 33 -2.81 -20.36 -7.06
CA ARG A 33 -3.55 -21.35 -6.27
C ARG A 33 -5.05 -21.31 -6.62
N SER A 34 -5.67 -22.49 -6.60
CA SER A 34 -7.13 -22.62 -6.76
C SER A 34 -7.91 -22.58 -5.44
N GLU A 35 -7.20 -22.48 -4.31
CA GLU A 35 -7.79 -22.55 -2.98
C GLU A 35 -8.47 -21.25 -2.58
N PRO A 36 -9.60 -21.30 -1.84
CA PRO A 36 -10.31 -20.10 -1.41
C PRO A 36 -9.45 -19.19 -0.53
N LEU A 37 -9.38 -17.92 -0.91
CA LEU A 37 -8.65 -16.87 -0.24
C LEU A 37 -9.63 -15.86 0.37
N VAL A 38 -9.37 -15.40 1.59
CA VAL A 38 -10.07 -14.26 2.19
C VAL A 38 -9.09 -13.14 2.56
N ILE A 39 -9.44 -11.91 2.19
CA ILE A 39 -8.75 -10.71 2.68
C ILE A 39 -9.71 -10.00 3.64
N ILE A 40 -9.22 -9.64 4.81
CA ILE A 40 -10.04 -9.08 5.87
C ILE A 40 -9.52 -7.68 6.22
N ASP A 41 -10.35 -6.66 6.02
CA ASP A 41 -10.00 -5.27 6.36
C ASP A 41 -11.24 -4.49 6.80
N LYS A 42 -11.15 -3.81 7.93
CA LYS A 42 -12.23 -2.99 8.46
C LYS A 42 -12.53 -1.73 7.63
N GLN A 43 -11.57 -1.26 6.85
CA GLN A 43 -11.72 -0.03 6.07
C GLN A 43 -12.53 -0.31 4.80
N THR A 44 -13.60 0.45 4.61
CA THR A 44 -14.45 0.40 3.40
C THR A 44 -14.03 1.43 2.36
N ASN A 45 -13.59 2.60 2.83
CA ASN A 45 -13.14 3.71 1.98
C ASN A 45 -11.72 4.12 2.40
N ARG A 46 -10.85 4.28 1.42
CA ARG A 46 -9.50 4.80 1.57
C ARG A 46 -9.36 6.08 0.75
N ASN A 47 -8.71 7.07 1.33
CA ASN A 47 -8.32 8.24 0.55
C ASN A 47 -7.29 7.84 -0.50
N ASP A 48 -7.35 8.46 -1.67
CA ASP A 48 -6.32 8.28 -2.69
C ASP A 48 -4.98 8.86 -2.21
N HIS A 49 -3.93 8.11 -2.41
CA HIS A 49 -2.56 8.51 -2.13
C HIS A 49 -1.71 8.32 -3.37
N LEU A 50 -0.65 9.09 -3.49
CA LEU A 50 0.40 8.79 -4.45
C LEU A 50 1.37 7.79 -3.81
N TRP A 51 1.46 6.61 -4.42
CA TRP A 51 2.53 5.67 -4.13
C TRP A 51 3.66 5.86 -5.10
N SER A 52 4.87 5.93 -4.57
CA SER A 52 6.07 6.14 -5.37
C SER A 52 7.08 5.05 -5.11
N TYR A 53 7.78 4.65 -6.17
CA TYR A 53 8.80 3.62 -6.08
C TYR A 53 9.86 3.78 -7.18
N TRP A 54 10.96 3.06 -7.03
CA TRP A 54 12.01 2.97 -8.03
C TRP A 54 11.73 1.83 -9.00
N ASP A 55 11.38 2.15 -10.24
CA ASP A 55 11.24 1.14 -11.29
C ASP A 55 12.60 0.92 -11.97
N ASN A 56 13.10 -0.29 -11.85
CA ASN A 56 14.37 -0.74 -12.45
C ASN A 56 14.18 -1.63 -13.69
N GLY A 57 12.97 -1.69 -14.24
CA GLY A 57 12.64 -2.50 -15.40
C GLY A 57 12.44 -4.00 -15.13
N ARG A 58 12.68 -4.49 -13.91
CA ARG A 58 12.55 -5.93 -13.59
C ARG A 58 11.10 -6.41 -13.59
N ASP A 59 10.90 -7.68 -13.89
CA ASP A 59 9.55 -8.29 -13.94
C ASP A 59 8.83 -8.29 -12.58
N SER A 60 9.57 -8.30 -11.48
CA SER A 60 8.99 -8.17 -10.14
C SER A 60 8.18 -6.88 -9.93
N LEU A 61 8.43 -5.85 -10.74
CA LEU A 61 7.71 -4.57 -10.73
C LEU A 61 6.74 -4.41 -11.91
N LYS A 62 6.46 -5.49 -12.65
CA LYS A 62 5.57 -5.45 -13.82
C LYS A 62 4.13 -5.09 -13.47
N LEU A 63 3.63 -5.58 -12.33
CA LEU A 63 2.25 -5.42 -11.92
C LEU A 63 1.81 -3.95 -11.77
N PRO A 64 2.54 -3.05 -11.09
CA PRO A 64 2.13 -1.65 -10.93
C PRO A 64 2.38 -0.77 -12.18
N ARG A 65 3.20 -1.19 -13.16
CA ARG A 65 3.59 -0.34 -14.31
C ARG A 65 2.45 0.23 -15.13
N PRO A 66 1.36 -0.51 -15.45
CA PRO A 66 0.24 0.04 -16.21
C PRO A 66 -0.48 1.20 -15.51
N PHE A 67 -0.25 1.37 -14.21
CA PHE A 67 -0.93 2.38 -13.37
C PHE A 67 -0.05 3.59 -13.08
N ILE A 68 1.17 3.64 -13.63
CA ILE A 68 2.09 4.76 -13.42
C ILE A 68 1.49 6.03 -14.04
N LYS A 69 1.35 7.07 -13.22
CA LYS A 69 0.91 8.40 -13.64
C LYS A 69 2.06 9.25 -14.18
N LYS A 70 3.20 9.21 -13.52
CA LYS A 70 4.39 10.01 -13.87
C LYS A 70 5.66 9.23 -13.62
N LYS A 71 6.66 9.48 -14.46
CA LYS A 71 8.02 8.95 -14.37
C LYS A 71 9.02 10.08 -14.40
N TRP A 72 10.06 9.98 -13.57
CA TRP A 72 11.19 10.90 -13.58
C TRP A 72 12.47 10.09 -13.78
N ALA A 73 13.21 10.43 -14.83
CA ALA A 73 14.56 9.90 -15.05
C ALA A 73 15.60 10.65 -14.19
N SER A 74 15.25 11.83 -13.69
CA SER A 74 16.11 12.67 -12.87
C SER A 74 15.47 12.97 -11.53
N TRP A 75 16.31 13.07 -10.49
CA TRP A 75 15.89 13.45 -9.15
C TRP A 75 16.93 14.32 -8.47
N ALA A 76 16.50 15.12 -7.52
CA ALA A 76 17.35 16.07 -6.82
C ALA A 76 17.22 15.97 -5.31
N ILE A 77 18.32 16.28 -4.63
CA ILE A 77 18.42 16.57 -3.20
C ILE A 77 18.98 17.97 -3.06
N ARG A 78 18.36 18.82 -2.23
CA ARG A 78 18.72 20.21 -2.05
C ARG A 78 19.07 20.51 -0.61
N THR A 79 20.12 21.28 -0.41
CA THR A 79 20.50 21.89 0.87
C THR A 79 20.63 23.40 0.68
N GLN A 80 20.89 24.16 1.75
CA GLN A 80 21.08 25.62 1.67
C GLN A 80 22.16 26.01 0.66
N ASN A 81 23.22 25.23 0.54
CA ASN A 81 24.41 25.58 -0.22
C ASN A 81 24.66 24.68 -1.45
N ARG A 82 23.84 23.66 -1.66
CA ARG A 82 24.11 22.68 -2.72
C ARG A 82 22.83 22.01 -3.22
N GLU A 83 22.77 21.83 -4.55
CA GLU A 83 21.84 20.91 -5.19
C GLU A 83 22.62 19.74 -5.81
N VAL A 84 22.19 18.55 -5.57
CA VAL A 84 22.71 17.34 -6.19
C VAL A 84 21.63 16.75 -7.06
N ILE A 85 21.86 16.74 -8.38
CA ILE A 85 20.98 16.10 -9.35
C ILE A 85 21.60 14.78 -9.79
N ARG A 86 20.78 13.76 -9.90
CA ARG A 86 21.15 12.48 -10.50
C ARG A 86 20.18 12.11 -11.59
N THR A 87 20.68 11.53 -12.64
CA THR A 87 19.90 10.98 -13.76
C THR A 87 20.22 9.50 -13.87
N GLY A 88 19.19 8.67 -13.93
CA GLY A 88 19.33 7.23 -14.02
C GLY A 88 18.82 6.71 -15.36
N ASN A 89 19.63 5.90 -16.05
CA ASN A 89 19.21 5.19 -17.25
C ASN A 89 18.50 3.87 -16.93
N SER A 90 18.91 3.22 -15.81
CA SER A 90 18.39 1.91 -15.37
C SER A 90 17.31 2.00 -14.30
N PHE A 91 17.13 3.17 -13.70
CA PHE A 91 16.14 3.42 -12.66
C PHE A 91 15.35 4.66 -13.01
N GLN A 92 14.05 4.59 -12.81
CA GLN A 92 13.16 5.75 -12.87
C GLN A 92 12.41 5.87 -11.55
N TYR A 93 12.28 7.07 -11.04
CA TYR A 93 11.35 7.31 -9.95
C TYR A 93 9.96 7.48 -10.52
N VAL A 94 9.01 6.72 -10.02
CA VAL A 94 7.65 6.67 -10.59
C VAL A 94 6.61 6.85 -9.50
N CYS A 95 5.43 7.33 -9.88
CA CYS A 95 4.29 7.37 -8.97
C CYS A 95 3.02 6.88 -9.65
N LEU A 96 2.10 6.39 -8.83
CA LEU A 96 0.78 5.93 -9.22
C LEU A 96 -0.27 6.30 -8.16
N SER A 97 -1.55 6.27 -8.53
CA SER A 97 -2.68 6.43 -7.60
C SER A 97 -2.92 5.12 -6.87
N SER A 98 -2.93 5.16 -5.54
CA SER A 98 -3.26 4.01 -4.71
C SER A 98 -4.68 3.51 -4.99
N ALA A 99 -5.65 4.40 -5.10
CA ALA A 99 -7.04 4.04 -5.33
C ALA A 99 -7.26 3.28 -6.65
N VAL A 100 -6.59 3.72 -7.73
CA VAL A 100 -6.68 3.06 -9.03
C VAL A 100 -6.05 1.66 -8.98
N PHE A 101 -4.87 1.56 -8.39
CA PHE A 101 -4.16 0.28 -8.29
C PHE A 101 -4.87 -0.69 -7.35
N GLU A 102 -5.29 -0.23 -6.15
CA GLU A 102 -6.06 -1.05 -5.21
C GLU A 102 -7.36 -1.57 -5.83
N SER A 103 -8.11 -0.70 -6.52
CA SER A 103 -9.35 -1.10 -7.20
C SER A 103 -9.11 -2.20 -8.23
N HIS A 104 -8.01 -2.13 -9.00
CA HIS A 104 -7.65 -3.17 -9.95
C HIS A 104 -7.39 -4.51 -9.23
N LEU A 105 -6.60 -4.49 -8.17
CA LEU A 105 -6.27 -5.70 -7.41
C LEU A 105 -7.52 -6.30 -6.75
N GLN A 106 -8.38 -5.48 -6.14
CA GLN A 106 -9.62 -5.93 -5.52
C GLN A 106 -10.53 -6.62 -6.54
N LYS A 107 -10.77 -5.99 -7.69
CA LYS A 107 -11.59 -6.59 -8.76
C LYS A 107 -11.02 -7.92 -9.26
N ALA A 108 -9.70 -8.01 -9.43
CA ALA A 108 -9.07 -9.25 -9.85
C ALA A 108 -9.25 -10.36 -8.81
N ILE A 109 -9.14 -10.05 -7.52
CA ILE A 109 -9.33 -10.98 -6.42
C ILE A 109 -10.79 -11.45 -6.36
N GLU A 110 -11.75 -10.52 -6.41
CA GLU A 110 -13.19 -10.81 -6.34
C GLU A 110 -13.71 -11.58 -7.56
N ASN A 111 -13.14 -11.35 -8.74
CA ASN A 111 -13.45 -12.10 -9.97
C ASN A 111 -12.85 -13.52 -10.01
N SER A 112 -12.08 -13.87 -8.99
CA SER A 112 -11.44 -15.19 -8.83
C SER A 112 -12.04 -15.92 -7.62
N ASN A 113 -11.22 -16.72 -6.93
CA ASN A 113 -11.61 -17.45 -5.71
C ASN A 113 -11.42 -16.63 -4.42
N GLY A 114 -11.18 -15.34 -4.54
CA GLY A 114 -10.93 -14.46 -3.41
C GLY A 114 -12.19 -13.78 -2.92
N THR A 115 -12.26 -13.58 -1.61
CA THR A 115 -13.32 -12.82 -0.94
C THR A 115 -12.69 -11.68 -0.15
N ILE A 116 -13.29 -10.49 -0.19
CA ILE A 116 -12.88 -9.36 0.65
C ILE A 116 -13.95 -9.12 1.69
N LEU A 117 -13.62 -9.35 2.98
CA LEU A 117 -14.52 -9.12 4.11
C LEU A 117 -14.22 -7.77 4.74
N ARG A 118 -15.27 -6.94 4.89
CA ARG A 118 -15.18 -5.61 5.53
C ARG A 118 -15.42 -5.71 7.04
N GLU A 119 -14.46 -6.38 7.70
CA GLU A 119 -14.51 -6.69 9.14
C GLU A 119 -13.15 -6.43 9.78
N ALA A 120 -13.12 -6.24 11.10
CA ALA A 120 -11.87 -6.23 11.85
C ALA A 120 -11.58 -7.63 12.40
N VAL A 121 -10.32 -8.05 12.37
CA VAL A 121 -9.86 -9.21 13.13
C VAL A 121 -9.60 -8.76 14.57
N THR A 122 -10.39 -9.26 15.49
CA THR A 122 -10.35 -8.93 16.93
C THR A 122 -9.53 -9.92 17.76
N GLY A 123 -9.24 -11.08 17.20
CA GLY A 123 -8.42 -12.09 17.88
C GLY A 123 -8.04 -13.23 16.96
N THR A 124 -6.99 -13.95 17.37
CA THR A 124 -6.55 -15.20 16.75
C THR A 124 -6.54 -16.28 17.81
N ASN A 125 -6.99 -17.47 17.46
CA ASN A 125 -6.96 -18.62 18.34
C ASN A 125 -6.35 -19.81 17.61
N THR A 126 -5.71 -20.71 18.37
CA THR A 126 -5.20 -21.98 17.82
C THR A 126 -5.70 -23.10 18.73
N LYS A 127 -6.55 -23.96 18.20
CA LYS A 127 -7.10 -25.10 18.92
C LYS A 127 -6.85 -26.39 18.12
N ASN A 128 -6.21 -27.36 18.72
CA ASN A 128 -5.89 -28.64 18.10
C ASN A 128 -5.18 -28.51 16.72
N GLY A 129 -4.25 -27.55 16.61
CA GLY A 129 -3.52 -27.28 15.37
C GLY A 129 -4.29 -26.46 14.32
N THR A 130 -5.58 -26.24 14.50
CA THR A 130 -6.38 -25.39 13.62
C THR A 130 -6.36 -23.94 14.12
N LYS A 131 -6.01 -23.01 13.23
CA LYS A 131 -6.08 -21.57 13.51
C LYS A 131 -7.49 -21.07 13.24
N SER A 132 -7.99 -20.16 14.07
CA SER A 132 -9.22 -19.41 13.81
C SER A 132 -9.00 -17.92 14.01
N LEU A 133 -9.68 -17.13 13.17
CA LEU A 133 -9.74 -15.67 13.27
C LEU A 133 -11.11 -15.27 13.79
N ARG A 134 -11.16 -14.48 14.86
CA ARG A 134 -12.39 -13.88 15.35
C ARG A 134 -12.59 -12.52 14.71
N LEU A 135 -13.76 -12.30 14.14
CA LEU A 135 -14.13 -11.06 13.48
C LEU A 135 -14.94 -10.13 14.41
N SER A 136 -15.03 -8.85 14.02
CA SER A 136 -15.77 -7.83 14.77
C SER A 136 -17.27 -8.11 14.88
N ASN A 137 -17.86 -8.82 13.92
CA ASN A 137 -19.25 -9.26 13.96
C ASN A 137 -19.48 -10.51 14.85
N GLY A 138 -18.45 -11.01 15.54
CA GLY A 138 -18.50 -12.18 16.41
C GLY A 138 -18.34 -13.53 15.71
N SER A 139 -18.26 -13.57 14.38
CA SER A 139 -18.00 -14.81 13.64
C SER A 139 -16.56 -15.29 13.79
N GLU A 140 -16.35 -16.60 13.61
CA GLU A 140 -15.02 -17.21 13.58
C GLU A 140 -14.79 -17.90 12.24
N LEU A 141 -13.60 -17.70 11.68
CA LEU A 141 -13.15 -18.34 10.43
C LEU A 141 -12.04 -19.33 10.74
N ALA A 142 -12.22 -20.59 10.39
CA ALA A 142 -11.16 -21.60 10.43
C ALA A 142 -10.21 -21.38 9.25
N ILE A 143 -8.90 -21.27 9.48
CA ILE A 143 -7.89 -20.87 8.50
C ILE A 143 -6.65 -21.71 8.69
N ASN A 144 -6.06 -22.16 7.58
CA ASN A 144 -4.79 -22.89 7.62
C ASN A 144 -3.59 -21.94 7.61
N HIS A 145 -3.62 -20.90 6.75
CA HIS A 145 -2.54 -19.95 6.59
C HIS A 145 -3.03 -18.53 6.83
N VAL A 146 -2.32 -17.80 7.69
CA VAL A 146 -2.63 -16.38 8.00
C VAL A 146 -1.41 -15.53 7.69
N TYR A 147 -1.62 -14.50 6.86
CA TYR A 147 -0.66 -13.45 6.59
C TYR A 147 -1.19 -12.14 7.17
N ASP A 148 -0.46 -11.54 8.09
CA ASP A 148 -0.84 -10.28 8.72
C ASP A 148 -0.03 -9.14 8.12
N SER A 149 -0.67 -8.29 7.32
CA SER A 149 -0.05 -7.12 6.70
C SER A 149 -0.24 -5.84 7.50
N ARG A 150 -0.82 -5.92 8.69
CA ARG A 150 -0.96 -4.77 9.58
C ARG A 150 0.41 -4.34 10.10
N PRO A 151 0.62 -3.03 10.32
CA PRO A 151 1.86 -2.59 10.93
C PRO A 151 2.02 -3.20 12.32
N PRO A 152 3.25 -3.55 12.73
CA PRO A 152 3.51 -4.04 14.08
C PRO A 152 3.20 -2.96 15.12
N LEU A 153 2.98 -3.38 16.36
CA LEU A 153 2.89 -2.44 17.48
C LEU A 153 4.22 -1.70 17.60
N VAL A 154 4.13 -0.39 17.71
CA VAL A 154 5.31 0.47 17.86
C VAL A 154 5.79 0.39 19.30
N SER A 155 7.09 0.12 19.51
CA SER A 155 7.71 0.11 20.83
C SER A 155 7.94 1.52 21.36
N ASP A 156 7.98 1.68 22.68
CA ASP A 156 8.37 2.93 23.31
C ASP A 156 9.79 3.33 22.85
N GLY A 157 9.96 4.61 22.52
CA GLY A 157 11.24 5.15 22.03
C GLY A 157 11.52 4.92 20.53
N ALA A 158 10.58 4.38 19.77
CA ALA A 158 10.73 4.29 18.33
C ALA A 158 10.78 5.67 17.68
N MET A 159 11.62 5.80 16.64
CA MET A 159 11.60 7.00 15.81
C MET A 159 10.38 6.99 14.88
N TYR A 160 9.74 8.14 14.79
CA TYR A 160 8.59 8.34 13.90
C TYR A 160 8.99 9.18 12.70
N GLN A 161 8.48 8.80 11.55
CA GLN A 161 8.51 9.63 10.37
C GLN A 161 7.09 10.15 10.11
N HIS A 162 6.92 11.47 10.19
CA HIS A 162 5.64 12.13 9.97
C HIS A 162 5.61 12.74 8.58
N PHE A 163 4.48 12.57 7.89
CA PHE A 163 4.24 13.16 6.59
C PHE A 163 2.96 14.00 6.62
N VAL A 164 3.03 15.18 6.02
CA VAL A 164 1.87 15.97 5.62
C VAL A 164 1.97 16.18 4.13
N GLY A 165 0.96 15.75 3.38
CA GLY A 165 0.88 15.92 1.94
C GLY A 165 -0.10 17.02 1.57
N LEU A 166 0.31 17.91 0.67
CA LEU A 166 -0.55 18.91 0.03
C LEU A 166 -0.61 18.62 -1.46
N ASN A 167 -1.81 18.64 -2.01
CA ASN A 167 -2.00 18.64 -3.46
C ASN A 167 -2.26 20.09 -3.89
N ILE A 168 -1.32 20.64 -4.65
CA ILE A 168 -1.34 22.08 -5.05
C ILE A 168 -1.54 22.11 -6.56
N GLN A 169 -2.54 22.86 -6.99
CA GLN A 169 -2.75 23.24 -8.37
C GLN A 169 -2.40 24.72 -8.52
N ALA A 170 -1.53 25.03 -9.50
CA ALA A 170 -1.17 26.40 -9.84
C ALA A 170 -1.66 26.72 -11.25
N ASP A 171 -2.04 27.96 -11.48
CA ASP A 171 -2.49 28.44 -12.80
C ASP A 171 -1.33 28.51 -13.80
N ASP A 172 -0.11 28.77 -13.30
CA ASP A 172 1.11 28.79 -14.09
C ASP A 172 2.03 27.62 -13.76
N PRO A 173 2.91 27.18 -14.67
CA PRO A 173 3.85 26.07 -14.47
C PRO A 173 5.01 26.50 -13.55
N ILE A 174 4.76 26.59 -12.24
CA ILE A 174 5.76 27.01 -11.23
C ILE A 174 6.69 25.90 -10.79
N PHE A 175 6.34 24.64 -11.07
CA PHE A 175 7.13 23.48 -10.68
C PHE A 175 7.84 22.88 -11.91
N ASP A 176 9.13 22.57 -11.75
CA ASP A 176 9.89 21.82 -12.73
C ASP A 176 9.44 20.35 -12.70
N ASP A 177 8.82 19.91 -13.78
CA ASP A 177 8.29 18.55 -13.92
C ASP A 177 9.29 17.55 -14.52
N SER A 178 10.47 18.02 -14.91
CA SER A 178 11.53 17.18 -15.48
C SER A 178 12.24 16.30 -14.45
N LYS A 179 12.15 16.66 -13.15
CA LYS A 179 12.79 15.95 -12.04
C LYS A 179 11.92 15.88 -10.79
N ALA A 180 12.08 14.81 -10.04
CA ALA A 180 11.52 14.69 -8.69
C ALA A 180 12.45 15.33 -7.66
N ILE A 181 11.93 16.18 -6.78
CA ILE A 181 12.69 16.68 -5.64
C ILE A 181 12.43 15.73 -4.47
N LEU A 182 13.39 14.84 -4.19
CA LEU A 182 13.20 13.82 -3.16
C LEU A 182 13.37 14.38 -1.75
N MET A 183 14.30 15.31 -1.57
CA MET A 183 14.55 15.95 -0.28
C MET A 183 15.02 17.38 -0.50
N ASP A 184 14.22 18.36 -0.10
CA ASP A 184 14.61 19.75 -0.05
C ASP A 184 14.76 20.16 1.41
N PHE A 185 16.01 20.22 1.89
CA PHE A 185 16.36 20.56 3.27
C PHE A 185 16.43 22.07 3.52
N ARG A 186 16.01 22.93 2.57
CA ARG A 186 15.99 24.39 2.73
C ARG A 186 14.84 24.88 3.60
N VAL A 187 14.55 24.14 4.65
CA VAL A 187 13.54 24.38 5.68
C VAL A 187 14.19 24.33 7.06
N PRO A 188 13.58 24.94 8.10
CA PRO A 188 14.13 24.87 9.46
C PRO A 188 14.35 23.44 9.94
N GLN A 189 15.51 23.20 10.57
CA GLN A 189 15.94 21.90 11.10
C GLN A 189 15.91 21.84 12.63
N SER A 190 15.25 22.79 13.30
CA SER A 190 15.34 22.97 14.76
C SER A 190 14.78 21.81 15.59
N PHE A 191 13.88 21.01 15.01
CA PHE A 191 13.20 19.92 15.73
C PHE A 191 13.55 18.53 15.18
N GLY A 192 14.60 18.42 14.40
CA GLY A 192 15.03 17.17 13.80
C GLY A 192 15.19 17.27 12.28
N ILE A 193 15.30 16.13 11.62
CA ILE A 193 15.44 16.08 10.16
C ILE A 193 14.10 16.45 9.52
N HIS A 194 14.08 17.55 8.79
CA HIS A 194 12.90 18.06 8.09
C HIS A 194 13.24 18.36 6.63
N PHE A 195 12.40 17.95 5.70
CA PHE A 195 12.55 18.25 4.28
C PHE A 195 11.20 18.32 3.58
N ILE A 196 11.17 19.01 2.46
CA ILE A 196 10.03 19.04 1.54
C ILE A 196 10.31 18.05 0.41
N TYR A 197 9.29 17.27 0.07
CA TYR A 197 9.29 16.35 -1.04
C TYR A 197 8.32 16.89 -2.11
N VAL A 198 8.82 17.10 -3.35
CA VAL A 198 8.02 17.69 -4.41
C VAL A 198 7.97 16.74 -5.61
N LEU A 199 6.76 16.32 -5.94
CA LEU A 199 6.45 15.60 -7.16
C LEU A 199 5.60 16.50 -8.06
N SER A 200 6.22 17.06 -9.09
CA SER A 200 5.47 17.83 -10.09
C SER A 200 4.75 16.88 -11.04
N LEU A 201 3.45 16.82 -10.91
CA LEU A 201 2.57 16.09 -11.81
C LEU A 201 2.14 17.05 -12.90
N ILE A 202 2.36 16.69 -14.17
CA ILE A 202 1.75 17.44 -15.28
C ILE A 202 0.25 17.25 -15.17
N HIS A 203 -0.51 18.33 -15.24
CA HIS A 203 -1.95 18.22 -15.44
C HIS A 203 -2.20 17.57 -16.79
N ILE A 204 -2.85 16.43 -16.71
CA ILE A 204 -3.45 15.78 -17.88
C ILE A 204 -4.90 16.25 -17.93
#